data_9322954627e0538145f7f95d139e1e7d
#
_entry.id   9322954627e0538145f7f95d139e1e7d
#
_cell.length_a   1.000
_cell.length_b   1.000
_cell.length_c   1.000
_cell.angle_alpha   90.00
_cell.angle_beta   90.00
_cell.angle_gamma   90.00
#
_symmetry.space_group_name_H-M   'P 1'
#
loop_
_entity.id
_entity.type
_entity.pdbx_description
1 polymer ?
#
loop_
_entity_poly.entity_id
_entity_poly.type
_entity_poly.pdbx_seq_one_letter_code
_entity_poly.pdbx_strand_id
1 'polypeptide(L)'
;MKPAPAPQRNRCNRINCGHRGFAMIEALIALLIFTLATLGLVGLQASMMRANTGAKFRADAAYLASDLVGTMWADSPNLQSYTTANCASHANCQAWASRLAARLPGASYTIAPQASGRVEISISWSVPSEGSHAFSTVTSINANSIS
;
A
#
# COMPACT_ATOMS: atom_id res chain seq x y z
N MET A 1 55.56 -55.06 -54.42
CA MET A 1 54.63 -55.51 -53.37
C MET A 1 54.26 -54.36 -52.48
N LYS A 2 52.95 -53.95 -52.51
CA LYS A 2 52.43 -52.81 -51.75
C LYS A 2 51.72 -53.37 -50.53
N PRO A 3 52.04 -52.95 -49.30
CA PRO A 3 51.35 -53.49 -48.10
C PRO A 3 49.88 -52.99 -48.02
N ALA A 4 49.03 -53.91 -47.61
CA ALA A 4 47.59 -53.65 -47.42
C ALA A 4 47.32 -52.71 -46.24
N PRO A 5 46.28 -51.83 -46.33
CA PRO A 5 45.92 -50.95 -45.21
C PRO A 5 45.28 -51.77 -44.09
N ALA A 6 45.65 -51.38 -42.84
CA ALA A 6 45.10 -51.98 -41.61
C ALA A 6 43.64 -51.57 -41.40
N PRO A 7 42.80 -52.45 -40.81
CA PRO A 7 41.38 -52.10 -40.55
C PRO A 7 41.25 -51.03 -39.47
N GLN A 8 40.57 -49.97 -39.81
CA GLN A 8 40.18 -48.93 -38.84
C GLN A 8 39.13 -49.47 -37.87
N ARG A 9 39.55 -49.62 -36.61
CA ARG A 9 38.65 -49.91 -35.48
C ARG A 9 37.73 -48.75 -35.27
N ASN A 10 36.48 -48.86 -35.68
CA ASN A 10 35.39 -47.94 -35.30
C ASN A 10 35.25 -47.94 -33.77
N ARG A 11 35.78 -46.91 -33.13
CA ARG A 11 35.43 -46.61 -31.74
C ARG A 11 33.96 -46.22 -31.72
N CYS A 12 33.11 -47.17 -31.36
CA CYS A 12 31.77 -46.85 -30.91
C CYS A 12 31.89 -45.82 -29.80
N ASN A 13 31.37 -44.64 -30.08
CA ASN A 13 31.24 -43.55 -29.12
C ASN A 13 30.22 -43.96 -28.07
N ARG A 14 30.68 -44.50 -26.94
CA ARG A 14 29.88 -44.96 -25.79
C ARG A 14 29.42 -43.74 -24.98
N ILE A 15 28.63 -42.88 -25.57
CA ILE A 15 27.95 -41.83 -24.81
C ILE A 15 26.55 -41.72 -25.39
N ASN A 16 25.60 -42.50 -24.87
CA ASN A 16 24.16 -42.18 -24.79
C ASN A 16 23.27 -43.44 -24.68
N CYS A 17 23.56 -44.32 -23.75
CA CYS A 17 22.60 -45.37 -23.37
C CYS A 17 22.44 -45.38 -21.85
N GLY A 18 21.50 -44.67 -21.28
CA GLY A 18 21.18 -44.88 -19.89
C GLY A 18 20.41 -43.81 -19.12
N HIS A 19 19.97 -42.67 -19.73
CA HIS A 19 19.38 -41.59 -18.96
C HIS A 19 17.88 -41.28 -19.26
N ARG A 20 17.21 -42.11 -20.05
CA ARG A 20 15.80 -41.84 -20.42
C ARG A 20 14.79 -41.98 -19.27
N GLY A 21 15.09 -42.82 -18.28
CA GLY A 21 14.24 -43.01 -17.10
C GLY A 21 14.41 -41.93 -16.03
N PHE A 22 15.64 -41.42 -15.87
CA PHE A 22 15.94 -40.35 -14.91
C PHE A 22 15.41 -38.99 -15.35
N ALA A 23 15.42 -38.65 -16.62
CA ALA A 23 14.95 -37.38 -17.15
C ALA A 23 13.44 -37.15 -16.89
N MET A 24 12.65 -38.20 -16.88
CA MET A 24 11.22 -38.11 -16.58
C MET A 24 10.93 -37.76 -15.11
N ILE A 25 11.64 -38.40 -14.17
CA ILE A 25 11.49 -38.15 -12.73
C ILE A 25 12.07 -36.78 -12.35
N GLU A 26 13.15 -36.38 -12.98
CA GLU A 26 13.75 -35.05 -12.82
C GLU A 26 12.79 -33.94 -13.27
N ALA A 27 12.13 -34.10 -14.42
CA ALA A 27 11.15 -33.18 -14.90
C ALA A 27 9.92 -33.05 -13.96
N LEU A 28 9.48 -34.17 -13.38
CA LEU A 28 8.37 -34.16 -12.41
C LEU A 28 8.75 -33.43 -11.12
N ILE A 29 9.95 -33.70 -10.60
CA ILE A 29 10.45 -33.00 -9.40
C ILE A 29 10.66 -31.51 -9.67
N ALA A 30 11.20 -31.15 -10.84
CA ALA A 30 11.38 -29.76 -11.23
C ALA A 30 10.05 -29.01 -11.31
N LEU A 31 9.02 -29.62 -11.91
CA LEU A 31 7.66 -29.05 -11.96
C LEU A 31 7.04 -28.92 -10.56
N LEU A 32 7.24 -29.91 -9.68
CA LEU A 32 6.75 -29.84 -8.30
C LEU A 32 7.39 -28.68 -7.53
N ILE A 33 8.71 -28.54 -7.61
CA ILE A 33 9.42 -27.43 -6.95
C ILE A 33 8.98 -26.09 -7.55
N PHE A 34 8.84 -26.02 -8.88
CA PHE A 34 8.40 -24.81 -9.56
C PHE A 34 6.99 -24.37 -9.13
N THR A 35 6.05 -25.32 -9.02
CA THR A 35 4.67 -25.01 -8.57
C THR A 35 4.64 -24.55 -7.11
N LEU A 36 5.42 -25.17 -6.23
CA LEU A 36 5.53 -24.73 -4.83
C LEU A 36 6.14 -23.33 -4.74
N ALA A 37 7.17 -23.04 -5.52
CA ALA A 37 7.80 -21.73 -5.56
C ALA A 37 6.83 -20.63 -6.05
N THR A 38 6.06 -20.92 -7.11
CA THR A 38 5.06 -19.96 -7.64
C THR A 38 3.93 -19.69 -6.65
N LEU A 39 3.43 -20.71 -5.93
CA LEU A 39 2.44 -20.55 -4.88
C LEU A 39 2.96 -19.66 -3.74
N GLY A 40 4.20 -19.82 -3.33
CA GLY A 40 4.85 -18.96 -2.33
C GLY A 40 4.93 -17.50 -2.79
N LEU A 41 5.25 -17.29 -4.06
CA LEU A 41 5.36 -15.95 -4.65
C LEU A 41 4.00 -15.23 -4.69
N VAL A 42 2.92 -15.93 -5.03
CA VAL A 42 1.55 -15.39 -5.02
C VAL A 42 1.13 -14.99 -3.60
N GLY A 43 1.46 -15.80 -2.58
CA GLY A 43 1.20 -15.47 -1.18
C GLY A 43 1.90 -14.18 -0.72
N LEU A 44 3.15 -13.98 -1.14
CA LEU A 44 3.91 -12.76 -0.87
C LEU A 44 3.29 -11.54 -1.54
N GLN A 45 2.87 -11.66 -2.81
CA GLN A 45 2.20 -10.57 -3.54
C GLN A 45 0.90 -10.12 -2.84
N ALA A 46 0.10 -11.06 -2.34
CA ALA A 46 -1.12 -10.75 -1.60
C ALA A 46 -0.83 -9.96 -0.31
N SER A 47 0.23 -10.31 0.41
CA SER A 47 0.68 -9.58 1.60
C SER A 47 1.15 -8.16 1.28
N MET A 48 1.92 -7.99 0.20
CA MET A 48 2.36 -6.67 -0.27
C MET A 48 1.20 -5.76 -0.67
N MET A 49 0.17 -6.29 -1.32
CA MET A 49 -1.03 -5.51 -1.69
C MET A 49 -1.75 -4.96 -0.46
N ARG A 50 -1.89 -5.75 0.60
CA ARG A 50 -2.50 -5.28 1.87
C ARG A 50 -1.67 -4.18 2.52
N ALA A 51 -0.36 -4.37 2.63
CA ALA A 51 0.54 -3.37 3.19
C ALA A 51 0.49 -2.04 2.40
N ASN A 52 0.46 -2.09 1.07
CA ASN A 52 0.35 -0.91 0.21
C ASN A 52 -0.99 -0.20 0.38
N THR A 53 -2.10 -0.94 0.54
CA THR A 53 -3.42 -0.35 0.77
C THR A 53 -3.48 0.38 2.11
N GLY A 54 -2.94 -0.20 3.18
CA GLY A 54 -2.84 0.43 4.49
C GLY A 54 -1.97 1.70 4.47
N ALA A 55 -0.82 1.64 3.78
CA ALA A 55 0.05 2.81 3.59
C ALA A 55 -0.65 3.93 2.81
N LYS A 56 -1.41 3.59 1.76
CA LYS A 56 -2.19 4.56 0.99
C LYS A 56 -3.21 5.29 1.87
N PHE A 57 -4.02 4.57 2.65
CA PHE A 57 -5.03 5.21 3.50
C PHE A 57 -4.41 6.13 4.56
N ARG A 58 -3.25 5.78 5.11
CA ARG A 58 -2.51 6.65 6.04
C ARG A 58 -2.00 7.91 5.35
N ALA A 59 -1.49 7.79 4.12
CA ALA A 59 -1.06 8.94 3.33
C ALA A 59 -2.24 9.85 2.96
N ASP A 60 -3.37 9.27 2.56
CA ASP A 60 -4.60 10.01 2.27
C ASP A 60 -5.13 10.75 3.51
N ALA A 61 -5.11 10.11 4.70
CA ALA A 61 -5.51 10.76 5.95
C ALA A 61 -4.60 11.93 6.32
N ALA A 62 -3.28 11.76 6.21
CA ALA A 62 -2.31 12.83 6.46
C ALA A 62 -2.47 14.00 5.48
N TYR A 63 -2.69 13.69 4.20
CA TYR A 63 -2.96 14.69 3.18
C TYR A 63 -4.24 15.48 3.49
N LEU A 64 -5.34 14.79 3.81
CA LEU A 64 -6.62 15.42 4.13
C LEU A 64 -6.55 16.27 5.41
N ALA A 65 -5.79 15.82 6.41
CA ALA A 65 -5.55 16.63 7.60
C ALA A 65 -4.79 17.92 7.26
N SER A 66 -3.76 17.84 6.41
CA SER A 66 -3.00 19.00 5.95
C SER A 66 -3.83 19.93 5.07
N ASP A 67 -4.69 19.40 4.22
CA ASP A 67 -5.65 20.16 3.41
C ASP A 67 -6.63 20.94 4.28
N LEU A 68 -7.16 20.31 5.35
CA LEU A 68 -8.02 20.98 6.33
C LEU A 68 -7.28 22.11 7.06
N VAL A 69 -6.05 21.86 7.50
CA VAL A 69 -5.20 22.89 8.14
C VAL A 69 -4.99 24.07 7.21
N GLY A 70 -4.67 23.83 5.93
CA GLY A 70 -4.54 24.88 4.92
C GLY A 70 -5.83 25.71 4.74
N THR A 71 -6.98 25.01 4.73
CA THR A 71 -8.30 25.66 4.64
C THR A 71 -8.58 26.52 5.87
N MET A 72 -8.27 26.04 7.07
CA MET A 72 -8.42 26.79 8.32
C MET A 72 -7.49 28.01 8.38
N TRP A 73 -6.28 27.92 7.84
CA TRP A 73 -5.38 29.07 7.74
C TRP A 73 -5.94 30.17 6.83
N ALA A 74 -6.53 29.77 5.70
CA ALA A 74 -7.15 30.70 4.77
C ALA A 74 -8.44 31.34 5.34
N ASP A 75 -9.09 30.65 6.28
CA ASP A 75 -10.36 31.07 6.90
C ASP A 75 -10.21 31.26 8.42
N SER A 76 -9.06 31.75 8.84
CA SER A 76 -8.70 31.89 10.26
C SER A 76 -9.70 32.71 11.12
N PRO A 77 -10.43 33.72 10.61
CA PRO A 77 -11.45 34.41 11.39
C PRO A 77 -12.62 33.51 11.81
N ASN A 78 -12.90 32.46 11.03
CA ASN A 78 -14.00 31.52 11.27
C ASN A 78 -13.52 30.21 11.91
N LEU A 79 -12.34 30.19 12.52
CA LEU A 79 -11.71 28.97 13.06
C LEU A 79 -12.65 28.19 14.00
N GLN A 80 -13.42 28.88 14.83
CA GLN A 80 -14.37 28.29 15.77
C GLN A 80 -15.57 27.61 15.09
N SER A 81 -15.79 27.85 13.80
CA SER A 81 -16.82 27.17 13.02
C SER A 81 -16.39 25.78 12.53
N TYR A 82 -15.10 25.46 12.63
CA TYR A 82 -14.53 24.18 12.21
C TYR A 82 -14.58 23.11 13.33
N THR A 83 -15.54 23.17 14.23
CA THR A 83 -15.77 22.10 15.21
C THR A 83 -16.44 20.90 14.55
N THR A 84 -16.26 19.72 15.12
CA THR A 84 -16.97 18.51 14.66
C THR A 84 -18.48 18.72 14.54
N ALA A 85 -19.09 19.44 15.50
CA ALA A 85 -20.53 19.72 15.52
C ALA A 85 -20.98 20.70 14.42
N ASN A 86 -20.16 21.71 14.12
CA ASN A 86 -20.52 22.78 13.18
C ASN A 86 -20.06 22.53 11.75
N CYS A 87 -19.24 21.51 11.52
CA CYS A 87 -18.65 21.22 10.22
C CYS A 87 -19.69 21.03 9.12
N ALA A 88 -20.82 20.41 9.44
CA ALA A 88 -21.88 20.18 8.47
C ALA A 88 -22.60 21.48 8.01
N SER A 89 -22.56 22.53 8.81
CA SER A 89 -23.15 23.83 8.49
C SER A 89 -22.15 24.85 7.93
N HIS A 90 -20.86 24.56 7.97
CA HIS A 90 -19.79 25.40 7.44
C HIS A 90 -19.32 24.90 6.08
N ALA A 91 -19.52 25.67 5.01
CA ALA A 91 -19.33 25.20 3.62
C ALA A 91 -17.95 24.58 3.34
N ASN A 92 -16.88 25.24 3.80
CA ASN A 92 -15.51 24.76 3.59
C ASN A 92 -15.25 23.42 4.33
N CYS A 93 -15.76 23.31 5.57
CA CYS A 93 -15.61 22.07 6.35
C CYS A 93 -16.47 20.95 5.77
N GLN A 94 -17.69 21.23 5.35
CA GLN A 94 -18.58 20.26 4.71
C GLN A 94 -17.97 19.71 3.41
N ALA A 95 -17.39 20.57 2.57
CA ALA A 95 -16.73 20.16 1.35
C ALA A 95 -15.51 19.26 1.64
N TRP A 96 -14.75 19.57 2.69
CA TRP A 96 -13.66 18.74 3.16
C TRP A 96 -14.16 17.39 3.68
N ALA A 97 -15.19 17.37 4.52
CA ALA A 97 -15.77 16.12 5.05
C ALA A 97 -16.28 15.20 3.94
N SER A 98 -16.85 15.77 2.87
CA SER A 98 -17.28 15.00 1.70
C SER A 98 -16.10 14.36 0.97
N ARG A 99 -14.96 15.06 0.84
CA ARG A 99 -13.72 14.49 0.27
C ARG A 99 -13.14 13.39 1.16
N LEU A 100 -13.22 13.56 2.48
CA LEU A 100 -12.78 12.56 3.45
C LEU A 100 -13.58 11.26 3.28
N ALA A 101 -14.91 11.36 3.26
CA ALA A 101 -15.80 10.20 3.11
C ALA A 101 -15.61 9.47 1.77
N ALA A 102 -15.24 10.20 0.70
CA ALA A 102 -14.98 9.62 -0.62
C ALA A 102 -13.64 8.87 -0.71
N ARG A 103 -12.65 9.21 0.14
CA ARG A 103 -11.30 8.63 0.07
C ARG A 103 -11.03 7.56 1.10
N LEU A 104 -11.63 7.65 2.28
CA LEU A 104 -11.40 6.75 3.40
C LEU A 104 -12.67 5.95 3.73
N PRO A 105 -12.60 4.61 3.74
CA PRO A 105 -13.76 3.77 4.00
C PRO A 105 -14.19 3.89 5.47
N GLY A 106 -15.50 4.14 5.71
CA GLY A 106 -16.05 4.28 7.05
C GLY A 106 -15.38 5.40 7.85
N ALA A 107 -15.00 6.49 7.16
CA ALA A 107 -14.30 7.61 7.79
C ALA A 107 -15.16 8.34 8.83
N SER A 108 -14.55 8.69 9.94
CA SER A 108 -15.05 9.63 10.92
C SER A 108 -13.95 10.61 11.33
N TYR A 109 -14.30 11.75 11.85
CA TYR A 109 -13.36 12.79 12.22
C TYR A 109 -13.77 13.52 13.49
N THR A 110 -12.78 14.07 14.18
CA THR A 110 -12.95 14.99 15.29
C THR A 110 -12.07 16.20 15.04
N ILE A 111 -12.66 17.39 15.16
CA ILE A 111 -11.96 18.66 15.03
C ILE A 111 -12.26 19.46 16.29
N ALA A 112 -11.22 19.84 17.02
CA ALA A 112 -11.31 20.54 18.29
C ALA A 112 -10.44 21.81 18.27
N PRO A 113 -10.96 22.93 17.73
CA PRO A 113 -10.29 24.23 17.84
C PRO A 113 -10.43 24.78 19.26
N GLN A 114 -9.31 25.30 19.77
CA GLN A 114 -9.23 25.97 21.07
C GLN A 114 -9.11 27.47 20.89
N ALA A 115 -9.51 28.23 21.91
CA ALA A 115 -9.46 29.70 21.90
C ALA A 115 -8.01 30.21 21.75
N SER A 116 -7.01 29.42 22.12
CA SER A 116 -5.57 29.73 21.93
C SER A 116 -5.10 29.59 20.48
N GLY A 117 -5.98 29.22 19.54
CA GLY A 117 -5.61 28.92 18.16
C GLY A 117 -5.04 27.50 17.95
N ARG A 118 -4.90 26.71 19.01
CA ARG A 118 -4.50 25.30 18.89
C ARG A 118 -5.68 24.50 18.34
N VAL A 119 -5.42 23.68 17.35
CA VAL A 119 -6.43 22.80 16.74
C VAL A 119 -5.93 21.37 16.78
N GLU A 120 -6.75 20.48 17.28
CA GLU A 120 -6.53 19.05 17.24
C GLU A 120 -7.47 18.43 16.20
N ILE A 121 -6.91 17.66 15.29
CA ILE A 121 -7.62 16.97 14.21
C ILE A 121 -7.33 15.48 14.36
N SER A 122 -8.38 14.68 14.50
CA SER A 122 -8.29 13.23 14.48
C SER A 122 -9.19 12.68 13.39
N ILE A 123 -8.64 11.80 12.57
CA ILE A 123 -9.34 11.12 11.48
C ILE A 123 -9.23 9.62 11.76
N SER A 124 -10.34 8.91 11.75
CA SER A 124 -10.36 7.46 11.85
C SER A 124 -11.09 6.85 10.66
N TRP A 125 -10.65 5.65 10.27
CA TRP A 125 -11.24 4.88 9.17
C TRP A 125 -11.18 3.39 9.49
N SER A 126 -12.00 2.60 8.81
CA SER A 126 -12.04 1.15 8.99
C SER A 126 -11.79 0.45 7.67
N VAL A 127 -10.79 -0.43 7.67
CA VAL A 127 -10.49 -1.28 6.51
C VAL A 127 -11.07 -2.66 6.76
N PRO A 128 -11.90 -3.20 5.85
CA PRO A 128 -12.37 -4.58 5.97
C PRO A 128 -11.18 -5.53 6.15
N SER A 129 -11.24 -6.42 7.13
CA SER A 129 -10.18 -7.37 7.51
C SER A 129 -8.95 -6.84 8.25
N GLU A 130 -8.76 -5.51 8.39
CA GLU A 130 -7.60 -4.93 9.11
C GLU A 130 -8.01 -4.16 10.38
N GLY A 131 -9.32 -3.88 10.53
CA GLY A 131 -9.85 -3.17 11.69
C GLY A 131 -9.85 -1.65 11.54
N SER A 132 -9.88 -0.97 12.70
CA SER A 132 -9.94 0.49 12.79
C SER A 132 -8.53 1.09 12.88
N HIS A 133 -8.31 2.14 12.10
CA HIS A 133 -7.08 2.93 12.08
C HIS A 133 -7.39 4.39 12.43
N ALA A 134 -6.40 5.10 12.95
CA ALA A 134 -6.53 6.51 13.24
C ALA A 134 -5.26 7.27 12.87
N PHE A 135 -5.45 8.53 12.51
CA PHE A 135 -4.40 9.53 12.32
C PHE A 135 -4.80 10.78 13.10
N SER A 136 -3.90 11.32 13.92
CA SER A 136 -4.13 12.57 14.63
C SER A 136 -2.98 13.54 14.42
N THR A 137 -3.31 14.81 14.37
CA THR A 137 -2.35 15.91 14.28
C THR A 137 -2.82 17.07 15.12
N VAL A 138 -1.85 17.85 15.59
CA VAL A 138 -2.09 19.07 16.35
C VAL A 138 -1.34 20.20 15.68
N THR A 139 -2.02 21.28 15.42
CA THR A 139 -1.44 22.48 14.84
C THR A 139 -1.84 23.73 15.64
N SER A 140 -1.16 24.84 15.40
CA SER A 140 -1.54 26.12 15.97
C SER A 140 -1.80 27.10 14.83
N ILE A 141 -3.01 27.62 14.76
CA ILE A 141 -3.47 28.58 13.78
C ILE A 141 -3.66 29.91 14.51
N ASN A 142 -2.63 30.75 14.46
CA ASN A 142 -2.72 32.09 15.03
C ASN A 142 -3.27 33.03 13.94
N ALA A 143 -4.50 33.48 14.11
CA ALA A 143 -4.96 34.67 13.41
C ALA A 143 -4.11 35.84 13.89
N ASN A 144 -3.01 36.12 13.17
CA ASN A 144 -2.27 37.36 13.41
C ASN A 144 -3.23 38.49 13.04
N SER A 145 -3.82 39.12 14.03
CA SER A 145 -4.47 40.43 13.86
C SER A 145 -3.36 41.40 13.45
N ILE A 146 -3.22 41.60 12.14
CA ILE A 146 -2.48 42.74 11.62
C ILE A 146 -3.33 43.93 11.98
N SER A 147 -2.96 44.59 13.08
CA SER A 147 -3.50 45.91 13.47
C SER A 147 -2.98 46.95 12.52
#